data_bce790490a41f57cd252e728fce4becf
#
_entry.id   bce790490a41f57cd252e728fce4becf
#
_cell.length_a   1.000
_cell.length_b   1.000
_cell.length_c   1.000
_cell.angle_alpha   90.00
_cell.angle_beta   90.00
_cell.angle_gamma   90.00
#
_symmetry.space_group_name_H-M   'P 1'
#
loop_
_entity.id
_entity.type
_entity.pdbx_description
1 polymer ?
#
loop_
_entity_poly.entity_id
_entity_poly.type
_entity_poly.pdbx_seq_one_letter_code
_entity_poly.pdbx_strand_id
1 'polypeptide(L)'
;LLSTYVEGVWKNKESYERYLEKKEANLPLSSFPNIKLMGYEMYKKAYDELELMLEDSMSYSEKEWQRRIYEIICVLYPKYIARFREIEVGTDGRHMKTPDFILVDSAGFVDILEIKKPDGIKVVSTTEYRNNYVASRDLEGAIVQIEKYIYILNHEGEARVKKIQDKVRNHLPSNFRLKVVNPQGILLLGRSII
;
A
#
# COMPACT_ATOMS: atom_id res chain seq x y z
N LEU A 1 7.97 4.61 -8.83
CA LEU A 1 6.66 3.98 -9.08
C LEU A 1 5.49 4.83 -8.57
N LEU A 2 5.50 5.29 -7.31
CA LEU A 2 4.44 6.17 -6.80
C LEU A 2 4.47 7.54 -7.47
N SER A 3 5.65 8.16 -7.64
CA SER A 3 5.80 9.41 -8.38
C SER A 3 5.38 9.27 -9.83
N THR A 4 5.75 8.18 -10.51
CA THR A 4 5.35 7.89 -11.89
C THR A 4 3.85 7.63 -12.01
N TYR A 5 3.23 7.00 -10.98
CA TYR A 5 1.78 6.82 -10.94
C TYR A 5 1.05 8.16 -10.75
N VAL A 6 1.51 8.97 -9.80
CA VAL A 6 0.94 10.31 -9.55
C VAL A 6 1.15 11.22 -10.76
N GLU A 7 2.33 11.21 -11.41
CA GLU A 7 2.55 11.89 -12.68
C GLU A 7 1.64 11.36 -13.80
N GLY A 8 1.40 10.05 -13.85
CA GLY A 8 0.48 9.42 -14.79
C GLY A 8 -0.96 9.91 -14.60
N VAL A 9 -1.41 10.05 -13.35
CA VAL A 9 -2.72 10.63 -13.01
C VAL A 9 -2.79 12.10 -13.42
N TRP A 10 -1.71 12.86 -13.26
CA TRP A 10 -1.60 14.25 -13.70
C TRP A 10 -1.67 14.38 -15.22
N LYS A 11 -0.91 13.60 -15.96
CA LYS A 11 -0.93 13.59 -17.44
C LYS A 11 -2.28 13.16 -18.00
N ASN A 12 -3.09 12.45 -17.22
CA ASN A 12 -4.46 12.06 -17.58
C ASN A 12 -5.55 12.91 -16.89
N LYS A 13 -5.23 14.13 -16.49
CA LYS A 13 -6.15 15.06 -15.84
C LYS A 13 -7.52 15.13 -16.51
N GLU A 14 -7.56 15.29 -17.84
CA GLU A 14 -8.81 15.34 -18.61
C GLU A 14 -9.61 14.01 -18.56
N SER A 15 -8.92 12.87 -18.48
CA SER A 15 -9.58 11.57 -18.35
C SER A 15 -10.18 11.39 -16.97
N TYR A 16 -9.49 11.87 -15.93
CA TYR A 16 -9.96 11.87 -14.56
C TYR A 16 -11.14 12.85 -14.37
N GLU A 17 -11.06 14.03 -14.92
CA GLU A 17 -12.16 15.02 -14.91
C GLU A 17 -13.40 14.45 -15.59
N ARG A 18 -13.27 13.83 -16.78
CA ARG A 18 -14.38 13.15 -17.47
C ARG A 18 -14.95 11.97 -16.67
N TYR A 19 -14.11 11.22 -15.96
CA TYR A 19 -14.57 10.17 -15.06
C TYR A 19 -15.40 10.73 -13.90
N LEU A 20 -14.93 11.81 -13.28
CA LEU A 20 -15.66 12.48 -12.20
C LEU A 20 -16.98 13.07 -12.69
N GLU A 21 -17.02 13.70 -13.88
CA GLU A 21 -18.25 14.21 -14.51
C GLU A 21 -19.31 13.12 -14.68
N LYS A 22 -18.89 11.94 -15.18
CA LYS A 22 -19.79 10.80 -15.31
C LYS A 22 -20.27 10.28 -13.96
N LYS A 23 -19.41 10.32 -12.95
CA LYS A 23 -19.73 9.87 -11.59
C LYS A 23 -20.67 10.85 -10.90
N GLU A 24 -20.45 12.15 -11.04
CA GLU A 24 -21.32 13.21 -10.52
C GLU A 24 -22.74 13.15 -11.14
N ALA A 25 -22.83 12.88 -12.44
CA ALA A 25 -24.11 12.78 -13.14
C ALA A 25 -25.00 11.62 -12.64
N ASN A 26 -24.39 10.60 -12.00
CA ASN A 26 -25.08 9.39 -11.55
C ASN A 26 -25.28 9.31 -10.03
N LEU A 27 -24.80 10.29 -9.26
CA LEU A 27 -24.94 10.31 -7.82
C LEU A 27 -25.79 11.51 -7.38
N PRO A 28 -26.74 11.34 -6.42
CA PRO A 28 -27.48 12.46 -5.84
C PRO A 28 -26.57 13.27 -4.90
N LEU A 29 -25.44 13.74 -5.42
CA LEU A 29 -24.38 14.42 -4.65
C LEU A 29 -24.55 15.95 -4.67
N SER A 30 -25.78 16.43 -4.78
CA SER A 30 -26.09 17.86 -4.60
C SER A 30 -25.65 18.42 -3.23
N SER A 31 -25.31 17.54 -2.27
CA SER A 31 -24.81 17.89 -0.95
C SER A 31 -23.27 17.99 -0.85
N PHE A 32 -22.52 17.62 -1.91
CA PHE A 32 -21.06 17.73 -1.92
C PHE A 32 -20.58 18.66 -3.05
N PRO A 33 -20.64 19.98 -2.82
CA PRO A 33 -20.08 20.91 -3.80
C PRO A 33 -18.56 20.68 -3.91
N ASN A 34 -18.07 20.59 -5.17
CA ASN A 34 -16.65 20.52 -5.49
C ASN A 34 -15.90 19.19 -5.23
N ILE A 35 -16.53 18.02 -5.43
CA ILE A 35 -15.83 16.72 -5.38
C ILE A 35 -14.59 16.67 -6.28
N LYS A 36 -14.63 17.29 -7.46
CA LYS A 36 -13.48 17.42 -8.37
C LYS A 36 -12.32 18.17 -7.74
N LEU A 37 -12.61 19.32 -7.14
CA LEU A 37 -11.58 20.14 -6.49
C LEU A 37 -10.99 19.40 -5.29
N MET A 38 -11.83 18.78 -4.47
CA MET A 38 -11.37 17.99 -3.32
C MET A 38 -10.48 16.83 -3.75
N GLY A 39 -10.86 16.10 -4.79
CA GLY A 39 -10.04 15.02 -5.32
C GLY A 39 -8.67 15.51 -5.79
N TYR A 40 -8.64 16.59 -6.56
CA TYR A 40 -7.41 17.23 -7.03
C TYR A 40 -6.50 17.66 -5.88
N GLU A 41 -7.04 18.40 -4.92
CA GLU A 41 -6.28 18.88 -3.75
C GLU A 41 -5.72 17.73 -2.90
N MET A 42 -6.48 16.65 -2.76
CA MET A 42 -6.01 15.45 -2.05
C MET A 42 -4.80 14.82 -2.75
N TYR A 43 -4.88 14.61 -4.08
CA TYR A 43 -3.77 14.03 -4.84
C TYR A 43 -2.56 14.96 -4.88
N LYS A 44 -2.79 16.26 -5.05
CA LYS A 44 -1.72 17.26 -5.01
C LYS A 44 -0.99 17.23 -3.66
N LYS A 45 -1.75 17.26 -2.57
CA LYS A 45 -1.17 17.20 -1.22
C LYS A 45 -0.39 15.91 -0.98
N ALA A 46 -0.89 14.78 -1.46
CA ALA A 46 -0.18 13.50 -1.36
C ALA A 46 1.14 13.53 -2.18
N TYR A 47 1.13 14.16 -3.34
CA TYR A 47 2.32 14.34 -4.17
C TYR A 47 3.34 15.26 -3.49
N ASP A 48 2.93 16.45 -3.07
CA ASP A 48 3.80 17.44 -2.41
C ASP A 48 4.44 16.84 -1.14
N GLU A 49 3.68 16.07 -0.34
CA GLU A 49 4.18 15.37 0.84
C GLU A 49 5.23 14.31 0.46
N LEU A 50 4.98 13.53 -0.60
CA LEU A 50 5.93 12.51 -1.07
C LEU A 50 7.22 13.14 -1.59
N GLU A 51 7.14 14.24 -2.32
CA GLU A 51 8.34 14.97 -2.79
C GLU A 51 9.18 15.43 -1.61
N LEU A 52 8.58 16.13 -0.64
CA LEU A 52 9.27 16.56 0.58
C LEU A 52 9.94 15.41 1.33
N MET A 53 9.24 14.29 1.46
CA MET A 53 9.79 13.09 2.10
C MET A 53 10.98 12.52 1.33
N LEU A 54 10.97 12.58 0.00
CA LEU A 54 12.05 12.06 -0.84
C LEU A 54 13.26 12.99 -0.90
N GLU A 55 13.08 14.30 -0.71
CA GLU A 55 14.18 15.28 -0.63
C GLU A 55 15.06 15.07 0.60
N ASP A 56 14.45 14.73 1.73
CA ASP A 56 15.15 14.49 3.00
C ASP A 56 14.79 13.14 3.63
N SER A 57 14.85 12.08 2.84
CA SER A 57 14.48 10.74 3.27
C SER A 57 15.30 10.23 4.45
N MET A 58 16.53 10.69 4.61
CA MET A 58 17.43 10.30 5.71
C MET A 58 16.95 10.79 7.09
N SER A 59 16.20 11.89 7.15
CA SER A 59 15.69 12.45 8.42
C SER A 59 14.60 11.59 9.06
N TYR A 60 13.93 10.73 8.27
CA TYR A 60 12.85 9.89 8.75
C TYR A 60 13.35 8.57 9.30
N SER A 61 12.85 8.19 10.47
CA SER A 61 12.98 6.80 10.93
C SER A 61 12.14 5.88 10.04
N GLU A 62 12.47 4.58 10.00
CA GLU A 62 11.70 3.57 9.25
C GLU A 62 10.20 3.61 9.62
N LYS A 63 9.89 3.67 10.92
CA LYS A 63 8.51 3.70 11.42
C LYS A 63 7.76 4.96 11.00
N GLU A 64 8.43 6.09 10.96
CA GLU A 64 7.84 7.35 10.55
C GLU A 64 7.62 7.39 9.04
N TRP A 65 8.60 6.94 8.26
CA TRP A 65 8.48 6.74 6.83
C TRP A 65 7.26 5.88 6.48
N GLN A 66 7.15 4.70 7.08
CA GLN A 66 6.03 3.78 6.87
C GLN A 66 4.69 4.41 7.21
N ARG A 67 4.60 5.18 8.32
CA ARG A 67 3.37 5.87 8.71
C ARG A 67 2.94 6.91 7.68
N ARG A 68 3.87 7.74 7.21
CA ARG A 68 3.60 8.79 6.22
C ARG A 68 3.19 8.20 4.86
N ILE A 69 3.94 7.24 4.38
CA ILE A 69 3.61 6.53 3.13
C ILE A 69 2.22 5.90 3.21
N TYR A 70 1.88 5.29 4.35
CA TYR A 70 0.55 4.75 4.52
C TYR A 70 -0.55 5.82 4.40
N GLU A 71 -0.36 6.99 4.97
CA GLU A 71 -1.32 8.11 4.86
C GLU A 71 -1.55 8.51 3.39
N ILE A 72 -0.48 8.54 2.59
CA ILE A 72 -0.54 8.75 1.15
C ILE A 72 -1.33 7.62 0.45
N ILE A 73 -1.08 6.37 0.81
CA ILE A 73 -1.80 5.21 0.25
C ILE A 73 -3.30 5.29 0.52
N CYS A 74 -3.72 5.73 1.70
CA CYS A 74 -5.14 5.90 2.02
C CYS A 74 -5.83 6.91 1.11
N VAL A 75 -5.12 7.95 0.67
CA VAL A 75 -5.62 8.92 -0.31
C VAL A 75 -5.74 8.28 -1.69
N LEU A 76 -4.73 7.52 -2.10
CA LEU A 76 -4.66 6.91 -3.43
C LEU A 76 -5.58 5.69 -3.58
N TYR A 77 -5.83 4.96 -2.50
CA TYR A 77 -6.63 3.74 -2.46
C TYR A 77 -7.72 3.81 -1.39
N PRO A 78 -8.77 4.62 -1.61
CA PRO A 78 -9.83 4.85 -0.61
C PRO A 78 -10.68 3.61 -0.30
N LYS A 79 -10.47 2.50 -1.00
CA LYS A 79 -11.11 1.22 -0.69
C LYS A 79 -10.72 0.69 0.70
N TYR A 80 -9.52 1.02 1.17
CA TYR A 80 -9.03 0.55 2.47
C TYR A 80 -9.59 1.39 3.60
N ILE A 81 -10.40 0.77 4.44
CA ILE A 81 -11.10 1.41 5.56
C ILE A 81 -10.37 1.24 6.90
N ALA A 82 -9.48 0.26 6.99
CA ALA A 82 -8.69 0.00 8.20
C ALA A 82 -7.29 -0.53 7.88
N ARG A 83 -6.38 -0.31 8.81
CA ARG A 83 -5.02 -0.85 8.79
C ARG A 83 -4.63 -1.38 10.15
N PHE A 84 -3.76 -2.36 10.14
CA PHE A 84 -3.19 -2.90 11.38
C PHE A 84 -1.70 -3.12 11.19
N ARG A 85 -0.91 -2.58 12.09
CA ARG A 85 0.55 -2.75 12.08
C ARG A 85 0.94 -4.01 12.81
N GLU A 86 2.02 -4.63 12.34
CA GLU A 86 2.74 -5.68 13.06
C GLU A 86 1.82 -6.82 13.52
N ILE A 87 0.80 -7.15 12.71
CA ILE A 87 -0.06 -8.30 12.98
C ILE A 87 0.59 -9.55 12.41
N GLU A 88 0.80 -10.54 13.28
CA GLU A 88 1.32 -11.83 12.87
C GLU A 88 0.37 -12.55 11.92
N VAL A 89 0.83 -12.82 10.71
CA VAL A 89 0.04 -13.53 9.69
C VAL A 89 0.22 -15.04 9.73
N GLY A 90 1.20 -15.54 10.47
CA GLY A 90 1.47 -16.96 10.64
C GLY A 90 2.94 -17.27 10.79
N THR A 91 3.31 -18.53 10.65
CA THR A 91 4.68 -19.01 10.80
C THR A 91 5.15 -19.77 9.56
N ASP A 92 6.44 -19.71 9.27
CA ASP A 92 7.10 -20.58 8.27
C ASP A 92 7.68 -21.86 8.88
N GLY A 93 7.24 -22.20 10.11
CA GLY A 93 7.76 -23.33 10.89
C GLY A 93 8.96 -22.97 11.78
N ARG A 94 9.53 -21.77 11.63
CA ARG A 94 10.67 -21.31 12.41
C ARG A 94 10.36 -20.02 13.17
N HIS A 95 9.81 -19.03 12.49
CA HIS A 95 9.55 -17.71 13.03
C HIS A 95 8.17 -17.22 12.63
N MET A 96 7.54 -16.47 13.54
CA MET A 96 6.33 -15.71 13.21
C MET A 96 6.63 -14.68 12.14
N LYS A 97 5.70 -14.53 11.22
CA LYS A 97 5.80 -13.59 10.10
C LYS A 97 4.85 -12.43 10.29
N THR A 98 5.39 -11.24 10.18
CA THR A 98 4.70 -9.99 10.51
C THR A 98 4.99 -8.99 9.41
N PRO A 99 4.01 -8.70 8.53
CA PRO A 99 4.14 -7.63 7.56
C PRO A 99 4.09 -6.25 8.24
N ASP A 100 4.56 -5.22 7.56
CA ASP A 100 4.47 -3.85 8.07
C ASP A 100 3.02 -3.46 8.34
N PHE A 101 2.12 -3.77 7.39
CA PHE A 101 0.68 -3.54 7.55
C PHE A 101 -0.16 -4.65 6.94
N ILE A 102 -1.27 -4.91 7.61
CA ILE A 102 -2.46 -5.55 7.03
C ILE A 102 -3.43 -4.44 6.69
N LEU A 103 -3.89 -4.41 5.45
CA LEU A 103 -4.92 -3.49 4.94
C LEU A 103 -6.25 -4.23 4.88
N VAL A 104 -7.33 -3.55 5.23
CA VAL A 104 -8.67 -4.12 5.19
C VAL A 104 -9.57 -3.21 4.36
N ASP A 105 -10.19 -3.75 3.33
CA ASP A 105 -11.13 -3.00 2.50
C ASP A 105 -12.56 -2.99 3.07
N SER A 106 -13.43 -2.21 2.46
CA SER A 106 -14.83 -2.06 2.89
C SER A 106 -15.67 -3.35 2.82
N ALA A 107 -15.23 -4.34 2.06
CA ALA A 107 -15.89 -5.65 1.97
C ALA A 107 -15.27 -6.68 2.94
N GLY A 108 -14.23 -6.31 3.69
CA GLY A 108 -13.54 -7.14 4.65
C GLY A 108 -12.39 -7.96 4.07
N PHE A 109 -12.01 -7.76 2.79
CA PHE A 109 -10.84 -8.42 2.23
C PHE A 109 -9.56 -7.86 2.82
N VAL A 110 -8.61 -8.77 3.03
CA VAL A 110 -7.31 -8.49 3.64
C VAL A 110 -6.25 -8.48 2.56
N ASP A 111 -5.48 -7.38 2.50
CA ASP A 111 -4.30 -7.24 1.68
C ASP A 111 -3.07 -6.96 2.55
N ILE A 112 -1.88 -7.15 2.00
CA ILE A 112 -0.60 -6.95 2.70
C ILE A 112 0.13 -5.77 2.09
N LEU A 113 0.69 -4.93 2.93
CA LEU A 113 1.55 -3.83 2.52
C LEU A 113 2.90 -3.94 3.21
N GLU A 114 3.95 -3.94 2.42
CA GLU A 114 5.35 -3.87 2.85
C GLU A 114 5.97 -2.60 2.30
N ILE A 115 6.59 -1.81 3.16
CA ILE A 115 7.17 -0.52 2.82
C ILE A 115 8.65 -0.53 3.19
N LYS A 116 9.50 -0.31 2.20
CA LYS A 116 10.93 -0.14 2.40
C LYS A 116 11.30 1.32 2.21
N LYS A 117 12.08 1.84 3.13
CA LYS A 117 12.65 3.18 3.03
C LYS A 117 13.54 3.29 1.78
N PRO A 118 13.61 4.46 1.10
CA PRO A 118 14.41 4.60 -0.12
C PRO A 118 15.91 4.48 0.10
N ASP A 119 16.36 4.80 1.30
CA ASP A 119 17.77 4.85 1.61
C ASP A 119 18.36 3.47 1.85
N GLY A 120 19.46 3.18 1.17
CA GLY A 120 20.20 1.94 1.35
C GLY A 120 19.64 0.72 0.61
N ILE A 121 18.50 0.85 -0.07
CA ILE A 121 17.89 -0.21 -0.86
C ILE A 121 18.10 0.04 -2.34
N LYS A 122 18.69 -0.94 -3.02
CA LYS A 122 18.84 -0.92 -4.47
C LYS A 122 17.70 -1.70 -5.11
N VAL A 123 17.11 -1.14 -6.16
CA VAL A 123 16.09 -1.83 -6.97
C VAL A 123 16.78 -2.66 -8.07
N VAL A 124 17.83 -2.09 -8.64
CA VAL A 124 18.62 -2.70 -9.72
C VAL A 124 19.99 -3.11 -9.18
N SER A 125 20.45 -4.29 -9.56
CA SER A 125 21.79 -4.77 -9.26
C SER A 125 22.85 -3.93 -9.97
N THR A 126 23.99 -3.75 -9.33
CA THR A 126 25.17 -3.16 -9.98
C THR A 126 25.87 -4.11 -10.94
N THR A 127 25.53 -5.40 -10.89
CA THR A 127 26.09 -6.43 -11.75
C THR A 127 25.08 -6.77 -12.85
N GLU A 128 25.51 -6.61 -14.10
CA GLU A 128 24.70 -7.01 -15.24
C GLU A 128 24.78 -8.53 -15.47
N TYR A 129 23.69 -9.09 -16.00
CA TYR A 129 23.66 -10.45 -16.48
C TYR A 129 23.40 -10.46 -17.99
N ARG A 130 24.38 -10.93 -18.79
CA ARG A 130 24.30 -10.96 -20.26
C ARG A 130 23.96 -9.60 -20.87
N ASN A 131 24.60 -8.55 -20.38
CA ASN A 131 24.38 -7.13 -20.77
C ASN A 131 22.96 -6.62 -20.48
N ASN A 132 22.27 -7.22 -19.49
CA ASN A 132 20.95 -6.77 -19.04
C ASN A 132 21.01 -6.39 -17.55
N TYR A 133 20.28 -5.37 -17.22
CA TYR A 133 20.02 -5.05 -15.81
C TYR A 133 19.17 -6.14 -15.17
N VAL A 134 19.51 -6.51 -13.95
CA VAL A 134 18.77 -7.51 -13.16
C VAL A 134 18.32 -6.93 -11.83
N ALA A 135 17.31 -7.53 -11.24
CA ALA A 135 16.84 -7.16 -9.92
C ALA A 135 17.97 -7.26 -8.88
N SER A 136 17.96 -6.37 -7.92
CA SER A 136 18.88 -6.46 -6.78
C SER A 136 18.41 -7.55 -5.81
N ARG A 137 19.31 -8.01 -4.93
CA ARG A 137 18.95 -8.92 -3.83
C ARG A 137 17.96 -8.32 -2.86
N ASP A 138 17.96 -7.00 -2.67
CA ASP A 138 17.02 -6.31 -1.80
C ASP A 138 15.60 -6.38 -2.37
N LEU A 139 15.45 -6.15 -3.69
CA LEU A 139 14.17 -6.28 -4.38
C LEU A 139 13.67 -7.73 -4.36
N GLU A 140 14.53 -8.70 -4.73
CA GLU A 140 14.19 -10.12 -4.71
C GLU A 140 13.77 -10.58 -3.31
N GLY A 141 14.52 -10.17 -2.28
CA GLY A 141 14.21 -10.49 -0.88
C GLY A 141 12.87 -9.92 -0.43
N ALA A 142 12.55 -8.69 -0.81
CA ALA A 142 11.27 -8.06 -0.48
C ALA A 142 10.08 -8.74 -1.18
N ILE A 143 10.24 -9.14 -2.44
CA ILE A 143 9.23 -9.90 -3.18
C ILE A 143 8.97 -11.25 -2.50
N VAL A 144 10.03 -12.01 -2.23
CA VAL A 144 9.91 -13.32 -1.54
C VAL A 144 9.28 -13.18 -0.15
N GLN A 145 9.54 -12.08 0.54
CA GLN A 145 8.94 -11.78 1.84
C GLN A 145 7.42 -11.63 1.73
N ILE A 146 6.92 -10.86 0.76
CA ILE A 146 5.48 -10.68 0.52
C ILE A 146 4.82 -11.97 0.07
N GLU A 147 5.42 -12.66 -0.89
CA GLU A 147 4.89 -13.95 -1.39
C GLU A 147 4.76 -14.97 -0.26
N LYS A 148 5.72 -15.00 0.65
CA LYS A 148 5.66 -15.83 1.85
C LYS A 148 4.49 -15.47 2.76
N TYR A 149 4.21 -14.17 2.97
CA TYR A 149 3.05 -13.75 3.76
C TYR A 149 1.73 -14.18 3.11
N ILE A 150 1.60 -13.98 1.80
CA ILE A 150 0.43 -14.40 1.02
C ILE A 150 0.23 -15.92 1.11
N TYR A 151 1.31 -16.68 0.92
CA TYR A 151 1.28 -18.13 1.03
C TYR A 151 0.78 -18.58 2.41
N ILE A 152 1.34 -18.02 3.48
CA ILE A 152 0.97 -18.39 4.86
C ILE A 152 -0.50 -18.06 5.14
N LEU A 153 -0.97 -16.87 4.75
CA LEU A 153 -2.36 -16.48 4.93
C LEU A 153 -3.33 -17.43 4.21
N ASN A 154 -3.02 -17.80 2.98
CA ASN A 154 -3.84 -18.74 2.20
C ASN A 154 -3.79 -20.17 2.80
N HIS A 155 -2.62 -20.59 3.28
CA HIS A 155 -2.42 -21.96 3.80
C HIS A 155 -3.04 -22.16 5.18
N GLU A 156 -2.91 -21.20 6.09
CA GLU A 156 -3.48 -21.28 7.44
C GLU A 156 -5.00 -21.02 7.47
N GLY A 157 -5.54 -20.43 6.40
CA GLY A 157 -6.98 -20.31 6.15
C GLY A 157 -7.77 -19.65 7.27
N GLU A 158 -9.01 -20.13 7.50
CA GLU A 158 -9.98 -19.54 8.43
C GLU A 158 -9.48 -19.44 9.87
N ALA A 159 -8.65 -20.39 10.32
CA ALA A 159 -8.11 -20.36 11.68
C ALA A 159 -7.22 -19.13 11.92
N ARG A 160 -6.44 -18.76 10.92
CA ARG A 160 -5.61 -17.55 10.98
C ARG A 160 -6.46 -16.28 10.87
N VAL A 161 -7.41 -16.26 9.94
CA VAL A 161 -8.35 -15.15 9.80
C VAL A 161 -9.03 -14.85 11.12
N LYS A 162 -9.49 -15.87 11.82
CA LYS A 162 -10.12 -15.73 13.15
C LYS A 162 -9.16 -15.11 14.18
N LYS A 163 -7.89 -15.56 14.22
CA LYS A 163 -6.88 -14.98 15.12
C LYS A 163 -6.60 -13.51 14.81
N ILE A 164 -6.52 -13.15 13.55
CA ILE A 164 -6.36 -11.75 13.13
C ILE A 164 -7.61 -10.95 13.51
N GLN A 165 -8.81 -11.46 13.21
CA GLN A 165 -10.09 -10.85 13.55
C GLN A 165 -10.19 -10.55 15.04
N ASP A 166 -9.81 -11.51 15.90
CA ASP A 166 -9.86 -11.34 17.35
C ASP A 166 -8.89 -10.25 17.84
N LYS A 167 -7.69 -10.16 17.25
CA LYS A 167 -6.70 -9.10 17.57
C LYS A 167 -7.19 -7.69 17.20
N VAL A 168 -7.93 -7.57 16.12
CA VAL A 168 -8.35 -6.26 15.57
C VAL A 168 -9.82 -5.92 15.86
N ARG A 169 -10.53 -6.79 16.57
CA ARG A 169 -11.98 -6.69 16.84
C ARG A 169 -12.45 -5.32 17.31
N ASN A 170 -11.70 -4.70 18.21
CA ASN A 170 -12.06 -3.42 18.83
C ASN A 170 -11.90 -2.23 17.88
N HIS A 171 -11.30 -2.44 16.71
CA HIS A 171 -11.04 -1.42 15.70
C HIS A 171 -11.96 -1.53 14.47
N LEU A 172 -12.83 -2.54 14.47
CA LEU A 172 -13.76 -2.81 13.38
C LEU A 172 -15.21 -2.79 13.88
N PRO A 173 -16.19 -2.51 13.04
CA PRO A 173 -17.59 -2.64 13.41
C PRO A 173 -17.93 -4.04 13.95
N SER A 174 -18.85 -4.14 14.89
CA SER A 174 -19.15 -5.38 15.64
C SER A 174 -19.50 -6.59 14.76
N ASN A 175 -20.12 -6.35 13.61
CA ASN A 175 -20.50 -7.39 12.65
C ASN A 175 -19.56 -7.52 11.46
N PHE A 176 -18.45 -6.81 11.46
CA PHE A 176 -17.50 -6.81 10.36
C PHE A 176 -16.69 -8.11 10.35
N ARG A 177 -16.62 -8.76 9.18
CA ARG A 177 -15.93 -10.04 9.02
C ARG A 177 -14.74 -9.88 8.08
N LEU A 178 -13.55 -10.27 8.55
CA LEU A 178 -12.38 -10.37 7.70
C LEU A 178 -12.46 -11.60 6.79
N LYS A 179 -11.90 -11.44 5.59
CA LYS A 179 -11.84 -12.47 4.55
C LYS A 179 -10.43 -12.50 3.97
N VAL A 180 -9.85 -13.68 3.92
CA VAL A 180 -8.60 -13.91 3.21
C VAL A 180 -8.92 -14.73 1.97
N VAL A 181 -9.02 -14.07 0.83
CA VAL A 181 -9.28 -14.69 -0.48
C VAL A 181 -8.38 -13.99 -1.47
N ASN A 182 -7.33 -14.66 -1.93
CA ASN A 182 -6.33 -14.11 -2.84
C ASN A 182 -5.79 -12.74 -2.38
N PRO A 183 -5.22 -12.65 -1.16
CA PRO A 183 -4.72 -11.40 -0.64
C PRO A 183 -3.69 -10.79 -1.60
N GLN A 184 -3.80 -9.49 -1.85
CA GLN A 184 -2.85 -8.75 -2.67
C GLN A 184 -1.65 -8.37 -1.82
N GLY A 185 -0.45 -8.51 -2.40
CA GLY A 185 0.78 -7.97 -1.82
C GLY A 185 1.14 -6.65 -2.48
N ILE A 186 1.20 -5.60 -1.70
CA ILE A 186 1.65 -4.29 -2.14
C ILE A 186 3.06 -4.08 -1.60
N LEU A 187 4.03 -3.93 -2.49
CA LEU A 187 5.41 -3.62 -2.15
C LEU A 187 5.74 -2.19 -2.58
N LEU A 188 6.13 -1.38 -1.62
CA LEU A 188 6.67 -0.05 -1.86
C LEU A 188 8.16 -0.04 -1.58
N LEU A 189 8.92 0.21 -2.61
CA LEU A 189 10.36 0.41 -2.55
C LEU A 189 10.67 1.86 -2.88
N GLY A 190 11.67 2.38 -2.21
CA GLY A 190 12.22 3.67 -2.56
C GLY A 190 12.85 3.68 -3.95
N ARG A 191 13.17 4.89 -4.43
CA ARG A 191 13.81 5.09 -5.74
C ARG A 191 15.26 4.62 -5.73
N SER A 192 15.70 4.02 -6.83
CA SER A 192 17.12 3.96 -7.15
C SER A 192 17.56 5.33 -7.68
N ILE A 193 18.61 5.89 -7.13
CA ILE A 193 19.33 7.01 -7.78
C ILE A 193 20.19 6.32 -8.83
N ILE A 194 19.87 6.54 -10.09
CA ILE A 194 20.70 6.11 -11.23
C ILE A 194 21.83 7.11 -11.37
#